data_ef5bd0096ad5759e92be9fcdc54a194b
#
_entry.id   ef5bd0096ad5759e92be9fcdc54a194b
#
_cell.length_a   1.000
_cell.length_b   1.000
_cell.length_c   1.000
_cell.angle_alpha   90.00
_cell.angle_beta   90.00
_cell.angle_gamma   90.00
#
_symmetry.space_group_name_H-M   'P 1'
#
loop_
_entity.id
_entity.type
_entity.pdbx_description
1 polymer ?
#
loop_
_entity_poly.entity_id
_entity_poly.type
_entity_poly.pdbx_seq_one_letter_code
_entity_poly.pdbx_strand_id
1 'polypeptide(L)'
;MRLKRFLIVAMTLVAAGCASQGPQEVLGSAMVTASVSDIVGNHAIFITTTRKRSDDPNQGFDGDRSSTLNYARVNVTVPKAHQVGQIERKSRGNSDDPSKYFMASQMVGYDTEPKFEAALNADIAARGGRAMVFVHGYNTSFDNAVYRLTQIVNDSGYPGTPVLFSWASGASTTGYVYDRESASVARDQLEVTLRTLARSGARRIDIVAHSMGTWVTMEALRQLAITGDRNLSGKLGDVVLASPDIDVDVFKSQMRRYGKPDKPFIVLLSDDDRALRLSGILAGSRPRLGDYRTPLNLPTTV
;
A
#
# COMPACT_ATOMS: atom_id res chain seq x y z
N MET A 1 8.63 -3.57 23.30
CA MET A 1 7.60 -4.40 22.61
C MET A 1 7.09 -3.80 21.30
N ARG A 2 6.94 -2.48 21.15
CA ARG A 2 6.44 -1.82 19.92
C ARG A 2 7.42 -1.90 18.74
N LEU A 3 8.71 -1.74 18.97
CA LEU A 3 9.75 -1.82 17.93
C LEU A 3 9.86 -3.21 17.30
N LYS A 4 9.70 -4.28 18.09
CA LYS A 4 9.73 -5.68 17.59
C LYS A 4 8.57 -5.99 16.64
N ARG A 5 7.37 -5.44 16.87
CA ARG A 5 6.21 -5.65 15.97
C ARG A 5 6.37 -4.90 14.65
N PHE A 6 6.98 -3.71 14.67
CA PHE A 6 7.32 -2.98 13.44
C PHE A 6 8.42 -3.68 12.63
N LEU A 7 9.41 -4.30 13.31
CA LEU A 7 10.44 -5.11 12.63
C LEU A 7 9.85 -6.34 11.94
N ILE A 8 8.80 -6.95 12.52
CA ILE A 8 8.12 -8.10 11.89
C ILE A 8 7.39 -7.66 10.62
N VAL A 9 6.68 -6.53 10.61
CA VAL A 9 6.07 -5.95 9.39
C VAL A 9 7.13 -5.68 8.32
N ALA A 10 8.28 -5.18 8.74
CA ALA A 10 9.41 -4.92 7.88
C ALA A 10 9.98 -6.20 7.25
N MET A 11 10.11 -7.26 8.06
CA MET A 11 10.67 -8.54 7.62
C MET A 11 9.74 -9.28 6.66
N THR A 12 8.42 -9.15 6.82
CA THR A 12 7.43 -9.77 5.92
C THR A 12 7.33 -9.06 4.57
N LEU A 13 7.60 -7.76 4.50
CA LEU A 13 7.66 -7.01 3.25
C LEU A 13 8.87 -7.38 2.39
N VAL A 14 10.02 -7.68 3.01
CA VAL A 14 11.27 -8.01 2.31
C VAL A 14 11.22 -9.44 1.75
N ALA A 15 10.58 -10.39 2.45
CA ALA A 15 10.46 -11.77 1.99
C ALA A 15 9.52 -11.96 0.78
N ALA A 16 8.74 -10.94 0.44
CA ALA A 16 7.78 -10.95 -0.67
C ALA A 16 8.34 -10.39 -1.98
N GLY A 17 9.65 -10.48 -2.18
CA GLY A 17 10.30 -10.10 -3.44
C GLY A 17 9.63 -10.79 -4.62
N CYS A 18 9.29 -10.01 -5.63
CA CYS A 18 8.85 -10.30 -6.99
C CYS A 18 8.67 -11.78 -7.38
N ALA A 19 7.88 -12.55 -6.65
CA ALA A 19 7.27 -13.72 -7.22
C ALA A 19 6.41 -13.24 -8.40
N SER A 20 6.50 -13.90 -9.55
CA SER A 20 5.62 -13.64 -10.69
C SER A 20 4.20 -13.64 -10.14
N GLN A 21 3.57 -12.47 -10.18
CA GLN A 21 2.19 -12.37 -9.72
C GLN A 21 1.38 -13.25 -10.66
N GLY A 22 0.64 -14.20 -10.10
CA GLY A 22 -0.28 -15.02 -10.88
C GLY A 22 -1.28 -14.16 -11.66
N PRO A 23 -2.05 -14.73 -12.56
CA PRO A 23 -3.09 -14.00 -13.27
C PRO A 23 -3.99 -13.28 -12.26
N GLN A 24 -4.42 -12.06 -12.63
CA GLN A 24 -5.32 -11.26 -11.80
C GLN A 24 -6.52 -12.13 -11.38
N GLU A 25 -6.65 -12.32 -10.08
CA GLU A 25 -7.79 -13.06 -9.55
C GLU A 25 -8.98 -12.14 -9.42
N VAL A 26 -10.13 -12.71 -9.72
CA VAL A 26 -11.40 -12.05 -9.54
C VAL A 26 -11.70 -12.00 -8.04
N LEU A 27 -11.73 -10.80 -7.44
CA LEU A 27 -12.05 -10.62 -6.02
C LEU A 27 -13.46 -11.09 -5.64
N GLY A 28 -14.31 -11.39 -6.62
CA GLY A 28 -15.73 -11.60 -6.41
C GLY A 28 -16.35 -12.81 -7.07
N SER A 29 -15.59 -13.75 -7.62
CA SER A 29 -16.19 -14.96 -8.24
C SER A 29 -16.91 -15.86 -7.23
N ALA A 30 -16.66 -15.69 -5.95
CA ALA A 30 -17.50 -16.18 -4.87
C ALA A 30 -17.21 -15.31 -3.64
N MET A 31 -18.15 -14.47 -3.23
CA MET A 31 -18.18 -13.98 -1.86
C MET A 31 -18.45 -15.19 -0.96
N VAL A 32 -17.38 -15.90 -0.60
CA VAL A 32 -17.48 -17.12 0.17
C VAL A 32 -17.70 -16.74 1.63
N THR A 33 -18.81 -17.18 2.20
CA THR A 33 -19.04 -17.12 3.62
C THR A 33 -18.11 -18.12 4.30
N ALA A 34 -17.02 -17.62 4.92
CA ALA A 34 -16.11 -18.47 5.68
C ALA A 34 -16.72 -18.79 7.05
N SER A 35 -16.59 -20.04 7.50
CA SER A 35 -16.82 -20.37 8.90
C SER A 35 -15.74 -19.77 9.78
N VAL A 36 -16.07 -19.37 11.01
CA VAL A 36 -15.09 -18.86 11.98
C VAL A 36 -13.99 -19.89 12.27
N SER A 37 -14.29 -21.17 12.15
CA SER A 37 -13.31 -22.25 12.33
C SER A 37 -12.26 -22.36 11.20
N ASP A 38 -12.53 -21.76 10.04
CA ASP A 38 -11.71 -21.89 8.82
C ASP A 38 -10.74 -20.74 8.63
N ILE A 39 -10.88 -19.67 9.43
CA ILE A 39 -10.10 -18.45 9.29
C ILE A 39 -9.39 -18.08 10.60
N VAL A 40 -8.26 -17.38 10.47
CA VAL A 40 -7.53 -16.76 11.60
C VAL A 40 -7.68 -15.24 11.63
N GLY A 41 -8.24 -14.65 10.60
CA GLY A 41 -8.49 -13.20 10.51
C GLY A 41 -9.58 -12.85 9.51
N ASN A 42 -10.23 -11.71 9.76
CA ASN A 42 -11.16 -11.07 8.82
C ASN A 42 -10.93 -9.55 8.92
N HIS A 43 -10.47 -8.94 7.85
CA HIS A 43 -10.04 -7.55 7.84
C HIS A 43 -10.83 -6.74 6.83
N ALA A 44 -11.42 -5.62 7.27
CA ALA A 44 -12.01 -4.62 6.40
C ALA A 44 -10.92 -3.68 5.88
N ILE A 45 -10.63 -3.74 4.60
CA ILE A 45 -9.65 -2.90 3.92
C ILE A 45 -10.38 -1.74 3.26
N PHE A 46 -10.17 -0.52 3.74
CA PHE A 46 -10.66 0.69 3.10
C PHE A 46 -9.75 1.06 1.93
N ILE A 47 -10.32 1.53 0.83
CA ILE A 47 -9.59 1.72 -0.42
C ILE A 47 -9.91 3.07 -1.01
N THR A 48 -8.86 3.83 -1.30
CA THR A 48 -8.88 4.95 -2.23
C THR A 48 -8.05 4.56 -3.45
N THR A 49 -8.53 4.82 -4.65
CA THR A 49 -7.84 4.35 -5.84
C THR A 49 -7.96 5.29 -7.03
N THR A 50 -6.87 5.42 -7.79
CA THR A 50 -6.84 6.09 -9.10
C THR A 50 -7.05 5.12 -10.25
N ARG A 51 -7.46 3.88 -9.97
CA ARG A 51 -7.81 2.89 -10.99
C ARG A 51 -9.22 3.14 -11.51
N LYS A 52 -9.43 2.83 -12.77
CA LYS A 52 -10.76 2.79 -13.37
C LYS A 52 -11.55 1.61 -12.80
N ARG A 53 -12.87 1.77 -12.62
CA ARG A 53 -13.73 0.64 -12.28
C ARG A 53 -13.73 -0.34 -13.44
N SER A 54 -13.59 -1.62 -13.13
CA SER A 54 -13.66 -2.68 -14.12
C SER A 54 -15.09 -2.85 -14.64
N ASP A 55 -15.21 -3.17 -15.92
CA ASP A 55 -16.49 -3.59 -16.49
C ASP A 55 -16.93 -4.98 -15.97
N ASP A 56 -15.97 -5.78 -15.47
CA ASP A 56 -16.26 -6.99 -14.69
C ASP A 56 -16.46 -6.62 -13.22
N PRO A 57 -17.69 -6.70 -12.68
CA PRO A 57 -18.00 -6.33 -11.30
C PRO A 57 -17.22 -7.14 -10.26
N ASN A 58 -16.72 -8.31 -10.66
CA ASN A 58 -15.95 -9.18 -9.78
C ASN A 58 -14.49 -8.74 -9.63
N GLN A 59 -13.95 -7.97 -10.57
CA GLN A 59 -12.58 -7.44 -10.48
C GLN A 59 -12.50 -6.15 -9.66
N GLY A 60 -13.59 -5.43 -9.54
CA GLY A 60 -13.68 -4.15 -8.86
C GLY A 60 -12.99 -3.02 -9.62
N PHE A 61 -11.66 -3.09 -9.80
CA PHE A 61 -10.86 -2.08 -10.49
C PHE A 61 -9.81 -2.74 -11.39
N ASP A 62 -9.58 -2.15 -12.56
CA ASP A 62 -8.58 -2.59 -13.54
C ASP A 62 -7.22 -1.87 -13.39
N GLY A 63 -6.36 -2.00 -14.41
CA GLY A 63 -5.05 -1.33 -14.47
C GLY A 63 -5.08 0.08 -15.07
N ASP A 64 -6.21 0.52 -15.61
CA ASP A 64 -6.36 1.80 -16.25
C ASP A 64 -6.52 2.96 -15.27
N ARG A 65 -6.15 4.16 -15.71
CA ARG A 65 -6.24 5.38 -14.90
C ARG A 65 -7.66 5.93 -14.89
N SER A 66 -8.17 6.25 -13.71
CA SER A 66 -9.34 7.09 -13.52
C SER A 66 -8.92 8.56 -13.43
N SER A 67 -9.77 9.45 -13.91
CA SER A 67 -9.59 10.90 -13.75
C SER A 67 -9.92 11.41 -12.34
N THR A 68 -10.58 10.59 -11.53
CA THR A 68 -10.99 10.91 -10.16
C THR A 68 -10.67 9.77 -9.22
N LEU A 69 -10.59 10.07 -7.91
CA LEU A 69 -10.53 9.03 -6.90
C LEU A 69 -11.81 8.19 -6.88
N ASN A 70 -11.64 6.90 -6.81
CA ASN A 70 -12.68 5.94 -6.52
C ASN A 70 -12.52 5.40 -5.10
N TYR A 71 -13.62 4.97 -4.50
CA TYR A 71 -13.69 4.56 -3.11
C TYR A 71 -14.35 3.20 -2.98
N ALA A 72 -13.77 2.35 -2.16
CA ALA A 72 -14.33 1.03 -1.87
C ALA A 72 -13.93 0.54 -0.48
N ARG A 73 -14.55 -0.55 -0.05
CA ARG A 73 -14.12 -1.38 1.08
C ARG A 73 -14.21 -2.83 0.68
N VAL A 74 -13.16 -3.60 0.96
CA VAL A 74 -13.14 -5.04 0.75
C VAL A 74 -12.89 -5.73 2.09
N ASN A 75 -13.75 -6.68 2.45
CA ASN A 75 -13.50 -7.56 3.57
C ASN A 75 -12.76 -8.80 3.08
N VAL A 76 -11.64 -9.12 3.71
CA VAL A 76 -10.77 -10.24 3.31
C VAL A 76 -10.58 -11.17 4.50
N THR A 77 -10.82 -12.46 4.26
CA THR A 77 -10.55 -13.53 5.22
C THR A 77 -9.13 -14.05 5.04
N VAL A 78 -8.49 -14.36 6.16
CA VAL A 78 -7.16 -14.98 6.22
C VAL A 78 -7.36 -16.44 6.60
N PRO A 79 -6.86 -17.40 5.79
CA PRO A 79 -7.11 -18.82 6.00
C PRO A 79 -6.46 -19.36 7.28
N LYS A 80 -7.02 -20.42 7.84
CA LYS A 80 -6.40 -21.13 8.96
C LYS A 80 -5.03 -21.71 8.63
N ALA A 81 -4.78 -22.04 7.36
CA ALA A 81 -3.50 -22.54 6.87
C ALA A 81 -2.43 -21.46 6.73
N HIS A 82 -2.74 -20.19 7.03
CA HIS A 82 -1.86 -19.06 6.81
C HIS A 82 -0.50 -19.20 7.50
N GLN A 83 0.54 -18.86 6.75
CA GLN A 83 1.92 -18.76 7.22
C GLN A 83 2.39 -17.31 7.14
N VAL A 84 2.93 -16.78 8.24
CA VAL A 84 3.44 -15.42 8.33
C VAL A 84 4.36 -15.08 7.14
N GLY A 85 4.08 -13.99 6.46
CA GLY A 85 4.85 -13.54 5.28
C GLY A 85 4.32 -14.06 3.95
N GLN A 86 3.43 -15.04 3.94
CA GLN A 86 2.86 -15.62 2.72
C GLN A 86 1.49 -15.01 2.39
N ILE A 87 1.07 -15.16 1.16
CA ILE A 87 -0.31 -14.93 0.72
C ILE A 87 -0.72 -16.22 0.01
N GLU A 88 -1.52 -17.02 0.69
CA GLU A 88 -2.03 -18.26 0.14
C GLU A 88 -3.08 -17.94 -0.91
N ARG A 89 -2.69 -18.09 -2.20
CA ARG A 89 -3.55 -17.81 -3.34
C ARG A 89 -4.07 -19.09 -3.97
N LYS A 90 -5.31 -19.03 -4.40
CA LYS A 90 -5.92 -20.11 -5.17
C LYS A 90 -5.24 -20.23 -6.53
N SER A 91 -4.82 -21.42 -6.89
CA SER A 91 -4.36 -21.72 -8.24
C SER A 91 -5.55 -21.90 -9.20
N ARG A 92 -5.33 -21.59 -10.48
CA ARG A 92 -6.36 -21.74 -11.52
C ARG A 92 -6.90 -23.19 -11.54
N GLY A 93 -8.20 -23.35 -11.46
CA GLY A 93 -8.88 -24.65 -11.44
C GLY A 93 -9.16 -25.23 -10.05
N ASN A 94 -8.62 -24.64 -8.98
CA ASN A 94 -8.99 -25.04 -7.63
C ASN A 94 -10.35 -24.43 -7.22
N SER A 95 -11.07 -25.13 -6.35
CA SER A 95 -12.29 -24.60 -5.71
C SER A 95 -11.96 -23.48 -4.72
N ASP A 96 -12.93 -22.63 -4.45
CA ASP A 96 -12.85 -21.63 -3.40
C ASP A 96 -12.87 -22.34 -2.04
N ASP A 97 -11.82 -22.12 -1.24
CA ASP A 97 -11.64 -22.73 0.07
C ASP A 97 -11.06 -21.70 1.05
N PRO A 98 -11.92 -21.08 1.89
CA PRO A 98 -11.49 -20.05 2.83
C PRO A 98 -10.58 -20.56 3.94
N SER A 99 -10.48 -21.88 4.13
CA SER A 99 -9.55 -22.49 5.08
C SER A 99 -8.11 -22.55 4.56
N LYS A 100 -7.93 -22.41 3.22
CA LYS A 100 -6.65 -22.55 2.53
C LYS A 100 -6.15 -21.27 1.87
N TYR A 101 -7.06 -20.38 1.45
CA TYR A 101 -6.72 -19.21 0.64
C TYR A 101 -7.26 -17.91 1.23
N PHE A 102 -6.51 -16.82 1.00
CA PHE A 102 -7.05 -15.48 1.18
C PHE A 102 -8.24 -15.28 0.24
N MET A 103 -9.36 -14.80 0.77
CA MET A 103 -10.57 -14.62 -0.01
C MET A 103 -11.29 -13.33 0.35
N ALA A 104 -11.75 -12.60 -0.67
CA ALA A 104 -12.67 -11.50 -0.44
C ALA A 104 -14.05 -12.06 -0.09
N SER A 105 -14.59 -11.64 1.05
CA SER A 105 -15.92 -12.05 1.50
C SER A 105 -17.00 -11.01 1.22
N GLN A 106 -16.61 -9.76 0.99
CA GLN A 106 -17.51 -8.66 0.64
C GLN A 106 -16.74 -7.53 -0.02
N MET A 107 -17.32 -6.93 -1.05
CA MET A 107 -16.85 -5.68 -1.64
C MET A 107 -17.98 -4.66 -1.67
N VAL A 108 -17.72 -3.44 -1.18
CA VAL A 108 -18.64 -2.31 -1.16
C VAL A 108 -17.99 -1.16 -1.90
N GLY A 109 -18.61 -0.69 -2.97
CA GLY A 109 -18.24 0.56 -3.65
C GLY A 109 -18.94 1.76 -2.99
N TYR A 110 -18.27 2.89 -2.93
CA TYR A 110 -18.87 4.15 -2.48
C TYR A 110 -18.93 5.13 -3.66
N ASP A 111 -20.11 5.66 -3.93
CA ASP A 111 -20.34 6.57 -5.07
C ASP A 111 -19.80 7.98 -4.80
N THR A 112 -19.64 8.35 -3.51
CA THR A 112 -19.19 9.67 -3.10
C THR A 112 -18.20 9.61 -1.95
N GLU A 113 -17.29 10.58 -1.91
CA GLU A 113 -16.32 10.73 -0.81
C GLU A 113 -17.01 10.83 0.57
N PRO A 114 -18.09 11.61 0.80
CA PRO A 114 -18.72 11.67 2.10
C PRO A 114 -19.27 10.33 2.62
N LYS A 115 -19.79 9.47 1.74
CA LYS A 115 -20.25 8.12 2.14
C LYS A 115 -19.06 7.25 2.58
N PHE A 116 -17.94 7.33 1.85
CA PHE A 116 -16.70 6.65 2.21
C PHE A 116 -16.15 7.17 3.54
N GLU A 117 -16.05 8.50 3.69
CA GLU A 117 -15.56 9.13 4.93
C GLU A 117 -16.39 8.73 6.15
N ALA A 118 -17.71 8.68 6.03
CA ALA A 118 -18.56 8.25 7.14
C ALA A 118 -18.25 6.83 7.60
N ALA A 119 -18.11 5.88 6.67
CA ALA A 119 -17.76 4.51 6.97
C ALA A 119 -16.33 4.38 7.53
N LEU A 120 -15.37 5.11 6.96
CA LEU A 120 -13.97 5.16 7.41
C LEU A 120 -13.87 5.72 8.83
N ASN A 121 -14.57 6.82 9.12
CA ASN A 121 -14.57 7.45 10.43
C ASN A 121 -15.14 6.54 11.52
N ALA A 122 -16.19 5.79 11.22
CA ALA A 122 -16.77 4.82 12.13
C ALA A 122 -15.75 3.70 12.49
N ASP A 123 -15.04 3.17 11.49
CA ASP A 123 -14.03 2.13 11.73
C ASP A 123 -12.79 2.69 12.48
N ILE A 124 -12.33 3.89 12.12
CA ILE A 124 -11.21 4.57 12.82
C ILE A 124 -11.55 4.79 14.30
N ALA A 125 -12.77 5.25 14.60
CA ALA A 125 -13.22 5.46 15.98
C ALA A 125 -13.26 4.14 16.75
N ALA A 126 -13.80 3.08 16.17
CA ALA A 126 -13.86 1.75 16.78
C ALA A 126 -12.46 1.16 17.04
N ARG A 127 -11.46 1.53 16.24
CA ARG A 127 -10.05 1.07 16.35
C ARG A 127 -9.13 2.06 17.08
N GLY A 128 -9.67 2.93 17.90
CA GLY A 128 -8.88 3.81 18.77
C GLY A 128 -8.14 4.93 18.05
N GLY A 129 -8.65 5.39 16.91
CA GLY A 129 -8.15 6.58 16.20
C GLY A 129 -6.82 6.38 15.47
N ARG A 130 -6.47 5.16 15.07
CA ARG A 130 -5.26 4.87 14.27
C ARG A 130 -5.64 4.41 12.87
N ALA A 131 -4.90 4.89 11.88
CA ALA A 131 -4.99 4.41 10.50
C ALA A 131 -3.60 4.09 9.96
N MET A 132 -3.50 3.13 9.05
CA MET A 132 -2.30 2.83 8.27
C MET A 132 -2.64 2.90 6.79
N VAL A 133 -1.88 3.72 6.05
CA VAL A 133 -1.97 3.77 4.59
C VAL A 133 -0.89 2.88 4.00
N PHE A 134 -1.29 1.93 3.17
CA PHE A 134 -0.37 1.13 2.37
C PHE A 134 -0.39 1.62 0.93
N VAL A 135 0.81 1.84 0.37
CA VAL A 135 1.03 2.26 -1.03
C VAL A 135 1.84 1.18 -1.73
N HIS A 136 1.20 0.46 -2.66
CA HIS A 136 1.83 -0.68 -3.34
C HIS A 136 2.88 -0.25 -4.38
N GLY A 137 3.65 -1.22 -4.84
CA GLY A 137 4.73 -1.02 -5.81
C GLY A 137 4.32 -1.19 -7.26
N TYR A 138 5.34 -1.25 -8.12
CA TYR A 138 5.26 -1.56 -9.54
C TYR A 138 4.69 -2.97 -9.78
N ASN A 139 4.08 -3.18 -10.95
CA ASN A 139 3.57 -4.48 -11.42
C ASN A 139 2.60 -5.11 -10.41
N THR A 140 1.68 -4.34 -9.86
CA THR A 140 0.76 -4.81 -8.82
C THR A 140 -0.68 -4.66 -9.31
N SER A 141 -1.42 -5.77 -9.41
CA SER A 141 -2.86 -5.76 -9.68
C SER A 141 -3.64 -5.30 -8.43
N PHE A 142 -4.92 -4.96 -8.62
CA PHE A 142 -5.75 -4.47 -7.54
C PHE A 142 -5.91 -5.49 -6.40
N ASP A 143 -6.24 -6.74 -6.76
CA ASP A 143 -6.38 -7.85 -5.82
C ASP A 143 -5.09 -8.16 -5.06
N ASN A 144 -3.93 -8.11 -5.76
CA ASN A 144 -2.63 -8.28 -5.14
C ASN A 144 -2.35 -7.22 -4.07
N ALA A 145 -2.70 -5.96 -4.34
CA ALA A 145 -2.54 -4.88 -3.38
C ALA A 145 -3.44 -5.08 -2.14
N VAL A 146 -4.70 -5.49 -2.36
CA VAL A 146 -5.66 -5.78 -1.28
C VAL A 146 -5.16 -6.92 -0.39
N TYR A 147 -4.78 -8.05 -0.97
CA TYR A 147 -4.30 -9.20 -0.20
C TYR A 147 -2.98 -8.91 0.50
N ARG A 148 -2.08 -8.12 -0.11
CA ARG A 148 -0.82 -7.74 0.52
C ARG A 148 -1.05 -6.88 1.76
N LEU A 149 -1.93 -5.90 1.70
CA LEU A 149 -2.26 -5.11 2.89
C LEU A 149 -2.93 -5.97 3.96
N THR A 150 -3.83 -6.87 3.56
CA THR A 150 -4.47 -7.81 4.50
C THR A 150 -3.43 -8.65 5.22
N GLN A 151 -2.48 -9.23 4.49
CA GLN A 151 -1.38 -10.02 5.06
C GLN A 151 -0.55 -9.17 6.04
N ILE A 152 -0.15 -7.95 5.66
CA ILE A 152 0.61 -7.05 6.53
C ILE A 152 -0.13 -6.77 7.83
N VAL A 153 -1.42 -6.46 7.76
CA VAL A 153 -2.26 -6.16 8.93
C VAL A 153 -2.40 -7.37 9.83
N ASN A 154 -2.66 -8.53 9.26
CA ASN A 154 -2.81 -9.79 10.00
C ASN A 154 -1.52 -10.16 10.72
N ASP A 155 -0.42 -10.23 10.01
CA ASP A 155 0.87 -10.70 10.52
C ASP A 155 1.47 -9.76 11.57
N SER A 156 1.28 -8.46 11.39
CA SER A 156 1.74 -7.46 12.37
C SER A 156 0.83 -7.32 13.58
N GLY A 157 -0.40 -7.82 13.50
CA GLY A 157 -1.43 -7.54 14.49
C GLY A 157 -1.71 -6.03 14.60
N TYR A 158 -1.69 -5.30 13.46
CA TYR A 158 -1.92 -3.86 13.46
C TYR A 158 -3.33 -3.54 13.96
N PRO A 159 -3.48 -2.72 15.02
CA PRO A 159 -4.78 -2.54 15.66
C PRO A 159 -5.65 -1.45 15.00
N GLY A 160 -5.07 -0.63 14.11
CA GLY A 160 -5.77 0.49 13.47
C GLY A 160 -6.50 0.10 12.20
N THR A 161 -7.15 1.09 11.59
CA THR A 161 -7.86 0.95 10.32
C THR A 161 -6.89 0.83 9.16
N PRO A 162 -6.92 -0.26 8.38
CA PRO A 162 -6.10 -0.39 7.19
C PRO A 162 -6.73 0.34 6.00
N VAL A 163 -5.92 1.18 5.36
CA VAL A 163 -6.30 1.93 4.16
C VAL A 163 -5.33 1.60 3.03
N LEU A 164 -5.82 1.11 1.93
CA LEU A 164 -5.07 0.91 0.71
C LEU A 164 -5.19 2.15 -0.17
N PHE A 165 -4.07 2.77 -0.53
CA PHE A 165 -4.00 3.65 -1.67
C PHE A 165 -3.53 2.83 -2.88
N SER A 166 -4.46 2.53 -3.80
CA SER A 166 -4.17 1.73 -5.00
C SER A 166 -4.08 2.61 -6.23
N TRP A 167 -2.86 2.88 -6.70
CA TRP A 167 -2.64 3.61 -7.95
C TRP A 167 -2.70 2.67 -9.17
N ALA A 168 -2.94 3.23 -10.36
CA ALA A 168 -3.18 2.48 -11.60
C ALA A 168 -1.89 1.85 -12.15
N SER A 169 -1.45 0.72 -11.59
CA SER A 169 -0.41 -0.13 -12.16
C SER A 169 -1.04 -1.09 -13.16
N GLY A 170 -0.40 -1.24 -14.33
CA GLY A 170 -0.87 -2.14 -15.38
C GLY A 170 -0.66 -3.63 -15.08
N ALA A 171 -0.09 -3.97 -13.93
CA ALA A 171 0.21 -5.35 -13.50
C ALA A 171 0.95 -6.16 -14.58
N SER A 172 1.89 -5.53 -15.26
CA SER A 172 2.69 -6.10 -16.35
C SER A 172 4.18 -5.87 -16.11
N THR A 173 4.98 -6.92 -16.26
CA THR A 173 6.44 -6.85 -16.14
C THR A 173 7.11 -5.98 -17.20
N THR A 174 6.44 -5.72 -18.33
CA THR A 174 6.90 -4.82 -19.39
C THR A 174 6.34 -3.41 -19.26
N GLY A 175 5.40 -3.19 -18.33
CA GLY A 175 4.67 -1.93 -18.14
C GLY A 175 5.38 -0.88 -17.27
N TYR A 176 6.70 -0.94 -17.07
CA TYR A 176 7.41 -0.05 -16.15
C TYR A 176 7.18 1.44 -16.46
N VAL A 177 7.25 1.82 -17.73
CA VAL A 177 7.05 3.22 -18.17
C VAL A 177 5.61 3.66 -17.87
N TYR A 178 4.63 2.84 -18.22
CA TYR A 178 3.23 3.10 -17.90
C TYR A 178 3.01 3.30 -16.40
N ASP A 179 3.55 2.39 -15.59
CA ASP A 179 3.44 2.43 -14.14
C ASP A 179 4.11 3.68 -13.55
N ARG A 180 5.26 4.08 -14.09
CA ARG A 180 5.98 5.30 -13.68
C ARG A 180 5.17 6.57 -13.94
N GLU A 181 4.51 6.66 -15.10
CA GLU A 181 3.61 7.76 -15.42
C GLU A 181 2.34 7.71 -14.54
N SER A 182 1.76 6.53 -14.33
CA SER A 182 0.61 6.35 -13.45
C SER A 182 0.91 6.76 -12.01
N ALA A 183 2.09 6.41 -11.50
CA ALA A 183 2.58 6.86 -10.21
C ALA A 183 2.68 8.39 -10.14
N SER A 184 3.16 9.03 -11.22
CA SER A 184 3.27 10.49 -11.31
C SER A 184 1.91 11.20 -11.25
N VAL A 185 0.89 10.63 -11.88
CA VAL A 185 -0.49 11.14 -11.81
C VAL A 185 -1.11 10.90 -10.42
N ALA A 186 -0.77 9.79 -9.80
CA ALA A 186 -1.39 9.36 -8.55
C ALA A 186 -0.92 10.13 -7.30
N ARG A 187 0.22 10.81 -7.34
CA ARG A 187 0.81 11.50 -6.19
C ARG A 187 -0.12 12.53 -5.55
N ASP A 188 -0.82 13.32 -6.37
CA ASP A 188 -1.74 14.35 -5.90
C ASP A 188 -2.97 13.73 -5.24
N GLN A 189 -3.41 12.58 -5.74
CA GLN A 189 -4.53 11.83 -5.16
C GLN A 189 -4.15 11.12 -3.84
N LEU A 190 -2.89 10.76 -3.67
CA LEU A 190 -2.40 10.30 -2.37
C LEU A 190 -2.37 11.44 -1.35
N GLU A 191 -1.97 12.66 -1.75
CA GLU A 191 -2.07 13.84 -0.89
C GLU A 191 -3.52 14.05 -0.43
N VAL A 192 -4.49 14.00 -1.37
CA VAL A 192 -5.93 14.11 -1.04
C VAL A 192 -6.33 13.03 -0.04
N THR A 193 -5.95 11.77 -0.27
CA THR A 193 -6.22 10.65 0.65
C THR A 193 -5.67 10.90 2.06
N LEU A 194 -4.43 11.37 2.17
CA LEU A 194 -3.80 11.67 3.46
C LEU A 194 -4.51 12.83 4.18
N ARG A 195 -4.94 13.86 3.45
CA ARG A 195 -5.73 14.97 4.01
C ARG A 195 -7.12 14.52 4.45
N THR A 196 -7.77 13.63 3.70
CA THR A 196 -9.05 13.03 4.09
C THR A 196 -8.90 12.28 5.42
N LEU A 197 -7.86 11.47 5.58
CA LEU A 197 -7.55 10.80 6.85
C LEU A 197 -7.22 11.80 7.99
N ALA A 198 -6.53 12.89 7.69
CA ALA A 198 -6.23 13.91 8.69
C ALA A 198 -7.49 14.68 9.16
N ARG A 199 -8.47 14.87 8.27
CA ARG A 199 -9.78 15.46 8.61
C ARG A 199 -10.70 14.46 9.31
N SER A 200 -10.48 13.17 9.12
CA SER A 200 -11.22 12.12 9.82
C SER A 200 -10.90 12.05 11.31
N GLY A 201 -11.53 11.15 12.04
CA GLY A 201 -11.25 10.89 13.45
C GLY A 201 -9.87 10.30 13.75
N ALA A 202 -8.97 10.19 12.75
CA ALA A 202 -7.63 9.68 12.95
C ALA A 202 -6.79 10.62 13.83
N ARG A 203 -6.21 10.05 14.88
CA ARG A 203 -5.22 10.72 15.76
C ARG A 203 -3.80 10.38 15.36
N ARG A 204 -3.61 9.31 14.60
CA ARG A 204 -2.32 8.87 14.08
C ARG A 204 -2.51 8.17 12.74
N ILE A 205 -1.71 8.56 11.76
CA ILE A 205 -1.68 8.02 10.41
C ILE A 205 -0.28 7.48 10.14
N ASP A 206 -0.13 6.16 10.12
CA ASP A 206 1.12 5.49 9.74
C ASP A 206 1.10 5.23 8.24
N ILE A 207 2.26 5.30 7.57
CA ILE A 207 2.39 5.04 6.13
C ILE A 207 3.37 3.90 5.92
N VAL A 208 2.98 2.93 5.11
CA VAL A 208 3.85 1.84 4.62
C VAL A 208 3.83 1.86 3.11
N ALA A 209 4.95 2.12 2.49
CA ALA A 209 5.08 2.18 1.04
C ALA A 209 6.10 1.15 0.54
N HIS A 210 5.83 0.54 -0.60
CA HIS A 210 6.70 -0.47 -1.18
C HIS A 210 7.16 -0.10 -2.59
N SER A 211 8.45 -0.30 -2.90
CA SER A 211 9.01 -0.16 -4.23
C SER A 211 8.67 1.22 -4.87
N MET A 212 8.08 1.28 -6.06
CA MET A 212 7.64 2.52 -6.72
C MET A 212 6.60 3.31 -5.89
N GLY A 213 5.83 2.66 -5.03
CA GLY A 213 4.92 3.33 -4.08
C GLY A 213 5.64 4.26 -3.11
N THR A 214 6.92 4.02 -2.83
CA THR A 214 7.74 4.91 -2.00
C THR A 214 7.99 6.24 -2.68
N TRP A 215 8.19 6.24 -4.00
CA TRP A 215 8.30 7.47 -4.78
C TRP A 215 6.99 8.27 -4.75
N VAL A 216 5.84 7.63 -4.96
CA VAL A 216 4.52 8.27 -4.86
C VAL A 216 4.34 8.91 -3.48
N THR A 217 4.70 8.16 -2.42
CA THR A 217 4.61 8.62 -1.03
C THR A 217 5.49 9.85 -0.77
N MET A 218 6.75 9.80 -1.21
CA MET A 218 7.66 10.92 -1.01
C MET A 218 7.24 12.18 -1.79
N GLU A 219 6.65 12.04 -2.98
CA GLU A 219 6.10 13.18 -3.73
C GLU A 219 4.85 13.76 -3.02
N ALA A 220 3.95 12.92 -2.50
CA ALA A 220 2.80 13.39 -1.73
C ALA A 220 3.23 14.11 -0.44
N LEU A 221 4.19 13.56 0.30
CA LEU A 221 4.73 14.19 1.51
C LEU A 221 5.45 15.52 1.18
N ARG A 222 6.20 15.56 0.08
CA ARG A 222 6.81 16.79 -0.43
C ARG A 222 5.75 17.85 -0.73
N GLN A 223 4.64 17.45 -1.34
CA GLN A 223 3.53 18.37 -1.65
C GLN A 223 2.86 18.89 -0.38
N LEU A 224 2.63 18.03 0.62
CA LEU A 224 2.15 18.45 1.94
C LEU A 224 3.08 19.48 2.58
N ALA A 225 4.40 19.33 2.46
CA ALA A 225 5.36 20.30 2.98
C ALA A 225 5.32 21.64 2.22
N ILE A 226 5.09 21.62 0.88
CA ILE A 226 4.94 22.82 0.07
C ILE A 226 3.71 23.62 0.49
N THR A 227 2.62 22.93 0.81
CA THR A 227 1.35 23.55 1.21
C THR A 227 1.26 23.84 2.72
N GLY A 228 2.35 23.64 3.47
CA GLY A 228 2.47 24.05 4.87
C GLY A 228 1.93 23.08 5.92
N ASP A 229 1.53 21.86 5.53
CA ASP A 229 1.00 20.84 6.46
C ASP A 229 1.76 19.50 6.37
N ARG A 230 3.09 19.57 6.43
CA ARG A 230 4.00 18.43 6.24
C ARG A 230 3.74 17.22 7.15
N ASN A 231 3.15 17.44 8.32
CA ASN A 231 2.94 16.40 9.32
C ASN A 231 1.45 16.08 9.57
N LEU A 232 0.57 16.48 8.64
CA LEU A 232 -0.89 16.26 8.72
C LEU A 232 -1.47 16.80 10.03
N SER A 233 -1.13 18.03 10.36
CA SER A 233 -1.54 18.70 11.61
C SER A 233 -1.11 17.91 12.86
N GLY A 234 0.09 17.34 12.83
CA GLY A 234 0.68 16.55 13.92
C GLY A 234 0.21 15.08 13.97
N LYS A 235 -0.58 14.62 13.01
CA LYS A 235 -1.13 13.27 12.99
C LYS A 235 -0.27 12.25 12.22
N LEU A 236 0.76 12.70 11.48
CA LEU A 236 1.66 11.80 10.75
C LEU A 236 2.43 10.92 11.77
N GLY A 237 2.26 9.62 11.64
CA GLY A 237 2.89 8.61 12.46
C GLY A 237 4.24 8.15 11.92
N ASP A 238 4.45 6.85 11.85
CA ASP A 238 5.65 6.27 11.27
C ASP A 238 5.51 6.18 9.75
N VAL A 239 6.59 6.51 9.04
CA VAL A 239 6.69 6.36 7.58
C VAL A 239 7.73 5.29 7.29
N VAL A 240 7.30 4.20 6.68
CA VAL A 240 8.14 3.06 6.31
C VAL A 240 8.24 2.99 4.79
N LEU A 241 9.46 3.10 4.28
CA LEU A 241 9.81 3.00 2.86
C LEU A 241 10.52 1.66 2.64
N ALA A 242 9.80 0.67 2.13
CA ALA A 242 10.31 -0.69 1.92
C ALA A 242 10.80 -0.86 0.49
N SER A 243 12.05 -1.32 0.32
CA SER A 243 12.71 -1.54 -0.98
C SER A 243 12.50 -0.36 -1.94
N PRO A 244 12.85 0.88 -1.55
CA PRO A 244 12.43 2.06 -2.29
C PRO A 244 13.04 2.14 -3.68
N ASP A 245 12.17 2.19 -4.70
CA ASP A 245 12.52 2.41 -6.10
C ASP A 245 12.56 3.91 -6.43
N ILE A 246 13.44 4.63 -5.75
CA ILE A 246 13.68 6.05 -5.91
C ILE A 246 15.15 6.26 -6.27
N ASP A 247 15.43 7.10 -7.26
CA ASP A 247 16.78 7.58 -7.52
C ASP A 247 17.29 8.35 -6.30
N VAL A 248 18.55 8.13 -5.91
CA VAL A 248 19.12 8.68 -4.67
C VAL A 248 19.13 10.21 -4.68
N ASP A 249 19.42 10.84 -5.81
CA ASP A 249 19.44 12.31 -5.91
C ASP A 249 18.04 12.90 -5.90
N VAL A 250 17.06 12.18 -6.48
CA VAL A 250 15.63 12.53 -6.37
C VAL A 250 15.19 12.46 -4.90
N PHE A 251 15.51 11.39 -4.17
CA PHE A 251 15.19 11.27 -2.76
C PHE A 251 15.80 12.39 -1.93
N LYS A 252 17.08 12.71 -2.13
CA LYS A 252 17.74 13.85 -1.45
C LYS A 252 17.04 15.16 -1.76
N SER A 253 16.58 15.37 -3.00
CA SER A 253 15.83 16.57 -3.39
C SER A 253 14.46 16.65 -2.72
N GLN A 254 13.74 15.52 -2.65
CA GLN A 254 12.46 15.41 -1.95
C GLN A 254 12.64 15.72 -0.45
N MET A 255 13.66 15.13 0.19
CA MET A 255 13.95 15.38 1.60
C MET A 255 14.36 16.83 1.87
N ARG A 256 15.17 17.46 1.03
CA ARG A 256 15.49 18.90 1.16
C ARG A 256 14.23 19.78 1.16
N ARG A 257 13.24 19.41 0.34
CA ARG A 257 11.98 20.18 0.27
C ARG A 257 11.05 19.87 1.43
N TYR A 258 10.98 18.59 1.84
CA TYR A 258 10.16 18.15 2.96
C TYR A 258 10.66 18.76 4.29
N GLY A 259 11.96 18.85 4.45
CA GLY A 259 12.61 19.28 5.69
C GLY A 259 12.82 18.14 6.69
N LYS A 260 13.30 18.48 7.88
CA LYS A 260 13.53 17.47 8.93
C LYS A 260 12.20 16.90 9.41
N PRO A 261 11.98 15.58 9.30
CA PRO A 261 10.77 14.95 9.81
C PRO A 261 10.72 14.97 11.34
N ASP A 262 9.52 15.07 11.90
CA ASP A 262 9.34 15.04 13.37
C ASP A 262 9.73 13.67 13.97
N LYS A 263 9.60 12.63 13.16
CA LYS A 263 10.10 11.27 13.43
C LYS A 263 10.91 10.79 12.23
N PRO A 264 12.05 10.11 12.44
CA PRO A 264 12.83 9.56 11.33
C PRO A 264 11.99 8.64 10.44
N PHE A 265 12.15 8.77 9.13
CA PHE A 265 11.60 7.80 8.20
C PHE A 265 12.40 6.50 8.29
N ILE A 266 11.71 5.38 8.22
CA ILE A 266 12.30 4.04 8.28
C ILE A 266 12.49 3.56 6.86
N VAL A 267 13.74 3.36 6.44
CA VAL A 267 14.07 2.81 5.12
C VAL A 267 14.51 1.37 5.29
N LEU A 268 13.78 0.46 4.64
CA LEU A 268 14.09 -0.95 4.62
C LEU A 268 14.72 -1.30 3.28
N LEU A 269 15.97 -1.73 3.33
CA LEU A 269 16.73 -2.15 2.16
C LEU A 269 16.48 -3.65 1.89
N SER A 270 16.52 -4.05 0.62
CA SER A 270 16.43 -5.45 0.22
C SER A 270 17.69 -5.86 -0.53
N ASP A 271 18.26 -6.99 -0.18
CA ASP A 271 19.46 -7.55 -0.84
C ASP A 271 19.14 -8.32 -2.13
N ASP A 272 17.89 -8.82 -2.26
CA ASP A 272 17.47 -9.75 -3.32
C ASP A 272 16.34 -9.20 -4.21
N ASP A 273 16.09 -7.89 -4.22
CA ASP A 273 14.99 -7.32 -5.00
C ASP A 273 15.32 -7.27 -6.50
N ARG A 274 14.92 -8.32 -7.22
CA ARG A 274 15.07 -8.41 -8.68
C ARG A 274 14.35 -7.29 -9.42
N ALA A 275 13.27 -6.73 -8.85
CA ALA A 275 12.57 -5.60 -9.45
C ALA A 275 13.38 -4.31 -9.37
N LEU A 276 14.10 -4.07 -8.26
CA LEU A 276 15.03 -2.94 -8.16
C LEU A 276 16.14 -3.03 -9.19
N ARG A 277 16.67 -4.23 -9.46
CA ARG A 277 17.66 -4.42 -10.52
C ARG A 277 17.10 -4.13 -11.91
N LEU A 278 15.87 -4.63 -12.20
CA LEU A 278 15.20 -4.36 -13.47
C LEU A 278 14.89 -2.87 -13.62
N SER A 279 14.36 -2.23 -12.57
CA SER A 279 14.07 -0.80 -12.57
C SER A 279 15.34 0.04 -12.75
N GLY A 280 16.46 -0.37 -12.12
CA GLY A 280 17.77 0.25 -12.30
C GLY A 280 18.25 0.21 -13.76
N ILE A 281 18.13 -0.94 -14.42
CA ILE A 281 18.49 -1.10 -15.84
C ILE A 281 17.60 -0.21 -16.73
N LEU A 282 16.29 -0.24 -16.54
CA LEU A 282 15.32 0.55 -17.30
C LEU A 282 15.47 2.06 -17.07
N ALA A 283 16.00 2.45 -15.92
CA ALA A 283 16.26 3.85 -15.55
C ALA A 283 17.71 4.30 -15.83
N GLY A 284 18.45 3.59 -16.66
CA GLY A 284 19.82 3.96 -17.08
C GLY A 284 20.89 3.66 -16.03
N SER A 285 20.73 2.58 -15.27
CA SER A 285 21.71 2.08 -14.27
C SER A 285 22.05 3.08 -13.16
N ARG A 286 21.10 3.96 -12.81
CA ARG A 286 21.26 4.88 -11.68
C ARG A 286 21.01 4.17 -10.37
N PRO A 287 21.78 4.48 -9.29
CA PRO A 287 21.60 3.84 -7.98
C PRO A 287 20.22 4.14 -7.40
N ARG A 288 19.53 3.09 -6.96
CA ARG A 288 18.24 3.19 -6.28
C ARG A 288 18.44 3.23 -4.77
N LEU A 289 17.58 3.94 -4.08
CA LEU A 289 17.64 4.07 -2.61
C LEU A 289 17.56 2.70 -1.93
N GLY A 290 16.79 1.76 -2.49
CA GLY A 290 16.67 0.39 -1.98
C GLY A 290 17.95 -0.42 -2.00
N ASP A 291 18.89 -0.11 -2.92
CA ASP A 291 20.20 -0.77 -3.05
C ASP A 291 21.35 0.06 -2.45
N TYR A 292 21.06 1.24 -1.92
CA TYR A 292 22.07 2.20 -1.54
C TYR A 292 22.69 1.87 -0.18
N ARG A 293 23.98 1.55 -0.15
CA ARG A 293 24.72 1.11 1.04
C ARG A 293 25.56 2.21 1.69
N THR A 294 25.78 3.32 0.99
CA THR A 294 26.56 4.44 1.53
C THR A 294 25.66 5.31 2.41
N PRO A 295 26.16 5.82 3.56
CA PRO A 295 25.39 6.77 4.36
C PRO A 295 24.88 7.93 3.53
N LEU A 296 23.58 8.19 3.59
CA LEU A 296 22.98 9.36 2.96
C LEU A 296 23.43 10.60 3.74
N ASN A 297 24.36 11.35 3.18
CA ASN A 297 24.72 12.67 3.70
C ASN A 297 23.57 13.64 3.41
N LEU A 298 22.50 13.51 4.20
CA LEU A 298 21.44 14.52 4.21
C LEU A 298 21.96 15.74 4.97
N PRO A 299 21.68 16.96 4.50
CA PRO A 299 22.03 18.16 5.24
C PRO A 299 21.47 18.08 6.67
N THR A 300 22.29 18.37 7.66
CA THR A 300 21.90 18.33 9.10
C THR A 300 20.78 19.30 9.46
N THR A 301 20.46 20.21 8.57
CA THR A 301 19.32 21.15 8.64
C THR A 301 18.04 20.60 8.03
N VAL A 302 18.03 19.34 7.61
CA VAL A 302 16.85 18.63 7.12
C VAL A 302 16.43 17.61 8.16
#